data_77d5f0ed0da36dfbf822618857d03e77
#
_entry.id   77d5f0ed0da36dfbf822618857d03e77
#
_cell.length_a   1.000
_cell.length_b   1.000
_cell.length_c   1.000
_cell.angle_alpha   90.00
_cell.angle_beta   90.00
_cell.angle_gamma   90.00
#
_symmetry.space_group_name_H-M   'P 1'
#
loop_
_entity.id
_entity.type
_entity.pdbx_description
1 polymer ?
#
loop_
_entity_poly.entity_id
_entity_poly.type
_entity_poly.pdbx_seq_one_letter_code
_entity_poly.pdbx_strand_id
1 'polypeptide(L)'
;MRVDSIGEGENAIIVLDKTPFYGEGGGQVGDTGVMESGSFSADVDNTTKNPSGTIYLHACTVKSGSINVGAEVSTAVDEERRADITRNHTAAHLLQSALREVLGNHVQQAGQLVSDDYFRFDFTHFEALTAKELIEVQNLVNKKILEAIPVTTQEMPIEEAKKLGAMALFGEKYGDVVRVVSAGDFSVEFCGGTHVKNTANLGLFRIRQEGSVAAGVRRIEALTGMGVLKYINGMSAVIMDVCSLLKIANPKAVVEGVQKAEQLIKEQQREINELNSKLAVAQIGQLFAGT
;
A
#
# COMPACT_ATOMS: atom_id res chain seq x y z
N MET A 1 -19.04 -21.37 18.36
CA MET A 1 -20.29 -22.07 18.69
C MET A 1 -21.37 -21.54 17.73
N ARG A 2 -22.24 -22.41 17.18
CA ARG A 2 -23.40 -21.94 16.38
C ARG A 2 -24.51 -21.48 17.34
N VAL A 3 -25.09 -20.35 17.06
CA VAL A 3 -26.21 -19.77 17.81
C VAL A 3 -27.38 -19.50 16.89
N ASP A 4 -28.60 -19.43 17.43
CA ASP A 4 -29.82 -19.19 16.66
C ASP A 4 -30.16 -17.69 16.59
N SER A 5 -29.60 -16.87 17.47
CA SER A 5 -29.77 -15.42 17.50
C SER A 5 -28.54 -14.72 18.05
N ILE A 6 -28.40 -13.44 17.68
CA ILE A 6 -27.39 -12.52 18.22
C ILE A 6 -28.06 -11.18 18.53
N GLY A 7 -27.53 -10.43 19.51
CA GLY A 7 -28.06 -9.17 19.99
C GLY A 7 -27.04 -8.09 20.17
N GLU A 8 -27.49 -6.91 20.59
CA GLU A 8 -26.69 -5.71 20.77
C GLU A 8 -25.45 -5.95 21.63
N GLY A 9 -24.30 -5.43 21.19
CA GLY A 9 -23.01 -5.55 21.84
C GLY A 9 -22.29 -6.87 21.60
N GLU A 10 -22.89 -7.84 20.90
CA GLU A 10 -22.26 -9.12 20.60
C GLU A 10 -21.40 -9.05 19.32
N ASN A 11 -20.32 -9.83 19.33
CA ASN A 11 -19.49 -10.09 18.16
C ASN A 11 -19.82 -11.47 17.59
N ALA A 12 -20.06 -11.55 16.30
CA ALA A 12 -20.42 -12.79 15.64
C ALA A 12 -19.85 -12.92 14.24
N ILE A 13 -19.81 -14.15 13.73
CA ILE A 13 -19.57 -14.40 12.31
C ILE A 13 -20.93 -14.70 11.69
N ILE A 14 -21.36 -13.83 10.76
CA ILE A 14 -22.59 -13.98 10.02
C ILE A 14 -22.28 -14.58 8.64
N VAL A 15 -23.07 -15.57 8.24
CA VAL A 15 -23.02 -16.18 6.91
C VAL A 15 -24.31 -15.87 6.18
N LEU A 16 -24.19 -15.33 4.97
CA LEU A 16 -25.31 -15.00 4.09
C LEU A 16 -25.41 -16.01 2.95
N ASP A 17 -26.60 -16.19 2.40
CA ASP A 17 -26.84 -16.96 1.17
C ASP A 17 -26.27 -16.25 -0.07
N LYS A 18 -26.29 -14.90 -0.07
CA LYS A 18 -25.71 -14.03 -1.08
C LYS A 18 -25.01 -12.86 -0.42
N THR A 19 -23.85 -12.46 -0.94
CA THR A 19 -23.09 -11.34 -0.37
C THR A 19 -22.46 -10.47 -1.45
N PRO A 20 -22.52 -9.11 -1.30
CA PRO A 20 -21.75 -8.20 -2.13
C PRO A 20 -20.32 -7.99 -1.61
N PHE A 21 -20.01 -8.45 -0.39
CA PHE A 21 -18.72 -8.26 0.24
C PHE A 21 -17.64 -9.15 -0.38
N TYR A 22 -16.50 -8.57 -0.73
CA TYR A 22 -15.33 -9.32 -1.12
C TYR A 22 -14.73 -10.01 0.11
N GLY A 23 -14.57 -11.30 0.04
CA GLY A 23 -13.86 -12.08 1.07
C GLY A 23 -12.36 -12.08 0.78
N GLU A 24 -11.56 -11.81 1.81
CA GLU A 24 -10.10 -11.79 1.75
C GLU A 24 -9.54 -12.93 0.91
N GLY A 25 -8.61 -12.60 -0.01
CA GLY A 25 -7.99 -13.58 -0.90
C GLY A 25 -7.04 -12.92 -1.90
N GLY A 26 -6.07 -13.69 -2.41
CA GLY A 26 -5.10 -13.20 -3.38
C GLY A 26 -4.28 -12.00 -2.88
N GLY A 27 -4.11 -11.86 -1.56
CA GLY A 27 -3.42 -10.72 -0.95
C GLY A 27 -4.26 -9.44 -0.82
N GLN A 28 -5.51 -9.41 -1.30
CA GLN A 28 -6.44 -8.31 -1.06
C GLN A 28 -7.19 -8.53 0.25
N VAL A 29 -7.28 -7.49 1.09
CA VAL A 29 -8.08 -7.50 2.33
C VAL A 29 -9.58 -7.64 2.03
N GLY A 30 -10.32 -8.17 3.00
CA GLY A 30 -11.78 -8.28 2.92
C GLY A 30 -12.47 -6.94 3.01
N ASP A 31 -13.71 -6.89 2.50
CA ASP A 31 -14.55 -5.71 2.62
C ASP A 31 -15.10 -5.52 4.03
N THR A 32 -15.41 -4.28 4.33
CA THR A 32 -16.16 -3.82 5.50
C THR A 32 -17.46 -3.14 5.06
N GLY A 33 -18.35 -2.87 6.00
CA GLY A 33 -19.60 -2.18 5.73
C GLY A 33 -20.64 -2.40 6.82
N VAL A 34 -21.91 -2.46 6.46
CA VAL A 34 -23.01 -2.61 7.41
C VAL A 34 -24.04 -3.66 6.96
N MET A 35 -24.70 -4.26 7.94
CA MET A 35 -25.88 -5.13 7.74
C MET A 35 -27.02 -4.59 8.58
N GLU A 36 -28.22 -4.53 8.00
CA GLU A 36 -29.41 -3.97 8.65
C GLU A 36 -30.66 -4.83 8.40
N SER A 37 -31.54 -4.93 9.40
CA SER A 37 -32.86 -5.57 9.28
C SER A 37 -33.80 -5.04 10.38
N GLY A 38 -34.80 -4.23 10.00
CA GLY A 38 -35.69 -3.60 10.98
C GLY A 38 -34.93 -2.72 11.98
N SER A 39 -34.94 -3.12 13.27
CA SER A 39 -34.17 -2.45 14.32
C SER A 39 -32.76 -3.00 14.52
N PHE A 40 -32.40 -4.09 13.83
CA PHE A 40 -31.06 -4.65 13.88
C PHE A 40 -30.10 -3.88 12.98
N SER A 41 -28.93 -3.55 13.52
CA SER A 41 -27.81 -3.01 12.76
C SER A 41 -26.49 -3.60 13.29
N ALA A 42 -25.62 -3.98 12.37
CA ALA A 42 -24.29 -4.48 12.70
C ALA A 42 -23.24 -3.94 11.72
N ASP A 43 -22.07 -3.58 12.23
CA ASP A 43 -20.90 -3.32 11.40
C ASP A 43 -20.32 -4.65 10.91
N VAL A 44 -19.94 -4.70 9.64
CA VAL A 44 -19.08 -5.76 9.09
C VAL A 44 -17.64 -5.27 9.18
N ASP A 45 -16.91 -5.80 10.16
CA ASP A 45 -15.56 -5.38 10.47
C ASP A 45 -14.52 -6.00 9.52
N ASN A 46 -14.82 -7.18 8.99
CA ASN A 46 -14.01 -7.88 7.97
C ASN A 46 -14.83 -8.99 7.30
N THR A 47 -14.46 -9.31 6.08
CA THR A 47 -15.02 -10.46 5.34
C THR A 47 -13.87 -11.39 4.92
N THR A 48 -13.97 -12.67 5.33
CA THR A 48 -13.02 -13.72 4.98
C THR A 48 -13.73 -14.87 4.28
N LYS A 49 -12.99 -15.90 3.88
CA LYS A 49 -13.53 -17.15 3.34
C LYS A 49 -13.14 -18.33 4.21
N ASN A 50 -13.97 -19.36 4.22
CA ASN A 50 -13.59 -20.63 4.79
C ASN A 50 -12.41 -21.29 4.01
N PRO A 51 -11.73 -22.30 4.54
CA PRO A 51 -10.58 -22.93 3.87
C PRO A 51 -10.86 -23.48 2.46
N SER A 52 -12.12 -23.83 2.16
CA SER A 52 -12.51 -24.28 0.80
C SER A 52 -12.83 -23.13 -0.16
N GLY A 53 -12.86 -21.88 0.33
CA GLY A 53 -13.17 -20.70 -0.47
C GLY A 53 -14.64 -20.53 -0.87
N THR A 54 -15.54 -21.39 -0.35
CA THR A 54 -16.94 -21.47 -0.78
C THR A 54 -17.93 -20.70 0.08
N ILE A 55 -17.55 -20.40 1.33
CA ILE A 55 -18.41 -19.70 2.30
C ILE A 55 -17.73 -18.40 2.72
N TYR A 56 -18.47 -17.29 2.60
CA TYR A 56 -18.05 -15.99 3.06
C TYR A 56 -18.44 -15.80 4.53
N LEU A 57 -17.46 -15.40 5.33
CA LEU A 57 -17.53 -15.24 6.78
C LEU A 57 -17.44 -13.75 7.11
N HIS A 58 -18.56 -13.14 7.51
CA HIS A 58 -18.63 -11.74 7.86
C HIS A 58 -18.42 -11.61 9.37
N ALA A 59 -17.25 -11.13 9.80
CA ALA A 59 -17.01 -10.75 11.19
C ALA A 59 -17.76 -9.46 11.49
N CYS A 60 -18.74 -9.54 12.41
CA CYS A 60 -19.64 -8.44 12.68
C CYS A 60 -19.68 -8.07 14.15
N THR A 61 -19.84 -6.76 14.42
CA THR A 61 -20.16 -6.19 15.73
C THR A 61 -21.58 -5.64 15.71
N VAL A 62 -22.48 -6.21 16.52
CA VAL A 62 -23.88 -5.76 16.60
C VAL A 62 -24.00 -4.43 17.32
N LYS A 63 -24.53 -3.40 16.64
CA LYS A 63 -24.68 -2.03 17.17
C LYS A 63 -26.02 -1.82 17.85
N SER A 64 -27.08 -2.43 17.33
CA SER A 64 -28.43 -2.31 17.90
C SER A 64 -29.30 -3.50 17.53
N GLY A 65 -30.32 -3.76 18.35
CA GLY A 65 -31.32 -4.76 18.12
C GLY A 65 -30.83 -6.21 18.21
N SER A 66 -31.57 -7.12 17.61
CA SER A 66 -31.23 -8.53 17.55
C SER A 66 -31.73 -9.14 16.23
N ILE A 67 -31.08 -10.24 15.80
CA ILE A 67 -31.44 -10.96 14.59
C ILE A 67 -31.38 -12.47 14.84
N ASN A 68 -32.27 -13.21 14.17
CA ASN A 68 -32.33 -14.66 14.20
C ASN A 68 -31.84 -15.26 12.88
N VAL A 69 -31.38 -16.52 12.95
CA VAL A 69 -31.08 -17.28 11.73
C VAL A 69 -32.29 -17.37 10.82
N GLY A 70 -32.09 -17.13 9.53
CA GLY A 70 -33.13 -17.12 8.51
C GLY A 70 -33.79 -15.75 8.27
N ALA A 71 -33.38 -14.71 9.02
CA ALA A 71 -33.86 -13.36 8.76
C ALA A 71 -33.24 -12.79 7.48
N GLU A 72 -33.99 -11.92 6.80
CA GLU A 72 -33.52 -11.16 5.66
C GLU A 72 -32.78 -9.89 6.13
N VAL A 73 -31.62 -9.61 5.53
CA VAL A 73 -30.81 -8.44 5.81
C VAL A 73 -30.51 -7.65 4.55
N SER A 74 -30.52 -6.34 4.63
CA SER A 74 -29.89 -5.46 3.67
C SER A 74 -28.40 -5.30 4.00
N THR A 75 -27.56 -5.16 2.97
CA THR A 75 -26.12 -5.04 3.13
C THR A 75 -25.59 -3.87 2.32
N ALA A 76 -24.71 -3.07 2.92
CA ALA A 76 -24.02 -1.99 2.23
C ALA A 76 -22.52 -2.11 2.50
N VAL A 77 -21.74 -2.23 1.43
CA VAL A 77 -20.28 -2.22 1.50
C VAL A 77 -19.79 -0.79 1.74
N ASP A 78 -18.71 -0.62 2.49
CA ASP A 78 -17.98 0.64 2.55
C ASP A 78 -17.37 0.95 1.18
N GLU A 79 -18.09 1.77 0.40
CA GLU A 79 -17.72 2.08 -0.98
C GLU A 79 -16.44 2.92 -1.08
N GLU A 80 -16.18 3.79 -0.10
CA GLU A 80 -14.97 4.62 -0.09
C GLU A 80 -13.73 3.75 0.13
N ARG A 81 -13.77 2.89 1.16
CA ARG A 81 -12.71 1.93 1.43
C ARG A 81 -12.49 0.96 0.26
N ARG A 82 -13.56 0.40 -0.30
CA ARG A 82 -13.46 -0.48 -1.50
C ARG A 82 -12.87 0.26 -2.69
N ALA A 83 -13.21 1.51 -2.91
CA ALA A 83 -12.65 2.30 -4.00
C ALA A 83 -11.13 2.46 -3.84
N ASP A 84 -10.62 2.70 -2.62
CA ASP A 84 -9.18 2.77 -2.36
C ASP A 84 -8.50 1.42 -2.59
N ILE A 85 -9.09 0.32 -2.10
CA ILE A 85 -8.59 -1.05 -2.34
C ILE A 85 -8.53 -1.35 -3.84
N THR A 86 -9.56 -1.03 -4.62
CA THR A 86 -9.59 -1.30 -6.07
C THR A 86 -8.54 -0.49 -6.82
N ARG A 87 -8.27 0.76 -6.40
CA ARG A 87 -7.18 1.59 -6.91
C ARG A 87 -5.83 0.92 -6.67
N ASN A 88 -5.57 0.54 -5.44
CA ASN A 88 -4.33 -0.10 -5.03
C ASN A 88 -4.12 -1.45 -5.74
N HIS A 89 -5.17 -2.26 -5.89
CA HIS A 89 -5.06 -3.56 -6.57
C HIS A 89 -4.78 -3.40 -8.06
N THR A 90 -5.47 -2.47 -8.73
CA THR A 90 -5.20 -2.23 -10.15
C THR A 90 -3.80 -1.64 -10.36
N ALA A 91 -3.33 -0.78 -9.45
CA ALA A 91 -1.97 -0.26 -9.49
C ALA A 91 -0.90 -1.36 -9.30
N ALA A 92 -1.18 -2.40 -8.50
CA ALA A 92 -0.28 -3.54 -8.35
C ALA A 92 -0.07 -4.29 -9.68
N HIS A 93 -1.14 -4.48 -10.46
CA HIS A 93 -1.06 -5.06 -11.80
C HIS A 93 -0.23 -4.18 -12.77
N LEU A 94 -0.49 -2.86 -12.79
CA LEU A 94 0.30 -1.95 -13.61
C LEU A 94 1.78 -1.94 -13.18
N LEU A 95 2.05 -2.01 -11.86
CA LEU A 95 3.40 -2.08 -11.30
C LEU A 95 4.12 -3.34 -11.75
N GLN A 96 3.47 -4.51 -11.71
CA GLN A 96 4.05 -5.78 -12.17
C GLN A 96 4.48 -5.68 -13.64
N SER A 97 3.62 -5.17 -14.50
CA SER A 97 3.93 -5.01 -15.92
C SER A 97 5.06 -4.00 -16.15
N ALA A 98 5.06 -2.88 -15.42
CA ALA A 98 6.11 -1.86 -15.49
C ALA A 98 7.48 -2.41 -15.01
N LEU A 99 7.50 -3.18 -13.92
CA LEU A 99 8.72 -3.83 -13.44
C LEU A 99 9.29 -4.80 -14.47
N ARG A 100 8.43 -5.57 -15.14
CA ARG A 100 8.86 -6.50 -16.21
C ARG A 100 9.39 -5.75 -17.43
N GLU A 101 8.80 -4.63 -17.81
CA GLU A 101 9.26 -3.80 -18.92
C GLU A 101 10.63 -3.17 -18.64
N VAL A 102 10.86 -2.69 -17.42
CA VAL A 102 12.11 -2.00 -17.03
C VAL A 102 13.23 -2.95 -16.63
N LEU A 103 12.91 -4.00 -15.85
CA LEU A 103 13.90 -4.91 -15.28
C LEU A 103 14.06 -6.22 -16.04
N GLY A 104 13.04 -6.60 -16.81
CA GLY A 104 13.04 -7.83 -17.61
C GLY A 104 12.05 -8.90 -17.14
N ASN A 105 11.86 -9.90 -18.01
CA ASN A 105 10.84 -10.95 -17.87
C ASN A 105 11.06 -11.92 -16.70
N HIS A 106 12.21 -11.89 -16.03
CA HIS A 106 12.47 -12.69 -14.82
C HIS A 106 11.70 -12.21 -13.60
N VAL A 107 11.17 -10.97 -13.64
CA VAL A 107 10.32 -10.44 -12.59
C VAL A 107 9.00 -11.21 -12.54
N GLN A 108 8.75 -11.84 -11.40
CA GLN A 108 7.52 -12.56 -11.07
C GLN A 108 7.03 -12.16 -9.71
N GLN A 109 5.73 -12.10 -9.52
CA GLN A 109 5.14 -11.86 -8.20
C GLN A 109 5.49 -13.01 -7.25
N ALA A 110 6.03 -12.67 -6.08
CA ALA A 110 6.32 -13.59 -4.98
C ALA A 110 5.30 -13.47 -3.84
N GLY A 111 4.60 -12.33 -3.76
CA GLY A 111 3.54 -12.07 -2.80
C GLY A 111 2.97 -10.67 -2.95
N GLN A 112 1.84 -10.41 -2.32
CA GLN A 112 1.26 -9.07 -2.25
C GLN A 112 0.39 -8.90 -1.01
N LEU A 113 0.18 -7.63 -0.64
CA LEU A 113 -0.86 -7.18 0.26
C LEU A 113 -1.50 -5.95 -0.36
N VAL A 114 -2.82 -5.94 -0.47
CA VAL A 114 -3.59 -4.81 -0.99
C VAL A 114 -4.60 -4.39 0.06
N SER A 115 -4.44 -3.18 0.59
CA SER A 115 -5.35 -2.54 1.54
C SER A 115 -5.85 -1.20 0.98
N ASP A 116 -6.67 -0.51 1.73
CA ASP A 116 -7.14 0.85 1.44
C ASP A 116 -6.02 1.89 1.55
N ASP A 117 -5.13 1.77 2.56
CA ASP A 117 -4.07 2.74 2.80
C ASP A 117 -2.91 2.65 1.78
N TYR A 118 -2.51 1.43 1.42
CA TYR A 118 -1.37 1.17 0.54
C TYR A 118 -1.43 -0.25 -0.02
N PHE A 119 -0.56 -0.54 -0.97
CA PHE A 119 -0.28 -1.92 -1.32
C PHE A 119 1.21 -2.24 -1.27
N ARG A 120 1.49 -3.52 -1.08
CA ARG A 120 2.81 -4.11 -1.03
C ARG A 120 2.91 -5.16 -2.12
N PHE A 121 3.99 -5.12 -2.88
CA PHE A 121 4.26 -6.05 -3.97
C PHE A 121 5.65 -6.64 -3.81
N ASP A 122 5.72 -7.95 -3.59
CA ASP A 122 6.95 -8.73 -3.47
C ASP A 122 7.23 -9.40 -4.81
N PHE A 123 8.44 -9.29 -5.32
CA PHE A 123 8.80 -9.81 -6.65
C PHE A 123 10.22 -10.35 -6.69
N THR A 124 10.47 -11.26 -7.64
CA THR A 124 11.79 -11.86 -7.85
C THR A 124 12.72 -10.87 -8.54
N HIS A 125 13.79 -10.48 -7.84
CA HIS A 125 14.90 -9.71 -8.39
C HIS A 125 16.11 -9.79 -7.47
N PHE A 126 17.33 -9.84 -8.01
CA PHE A 126 18.54 -10.13 -7.22
C PHE A 126 19.17 -8.89 -6.60
N GLU A 127 19.05 -7.73 -7.24
CA GLU A 127 19.73 -6.49 -6.83
C GLU A 127 18.73 -5.44 -6.35
N ALA A 128 19.20 -4.45 -5.59
CA ALA A 128 18.41 -3.28 -5.24
C ALA A 128 18.15 -2.44 -6.51
N LEU A 129 16.93 -1.96 -6.67
CA LEU A 129 16.62 -1.06 -7.76
C LEU A 129 17.37 0.26 -7.60
N THR A 130 17.96 0.73 -8.68
CA THR A 130 18.57 2.06 -8.72
C THR A 130 17.50 3.15 -8.65
N ALA A 131 17.88 4.34 -8.19
CA ALA A 131 16.98 5.50 -8.20
C ALA A 131 16.39 5.80 -9.59
N LYS A 132 17.17 5.53 -10.66
CA LYS A 132 16.74 5.69 -12.04
C LYS A 132 15.63 4.70 -12.40
N GLU A 133 15.82 3.42 -12.10
CA GLU A 133 14.83 2.38 -12.36
C GLU A 133 13.54 2.60 -11.60
N LEU A 134 13.63 2.99 -10.31
CA LEU A 134 12.45 3.33 -9.51
C LEU A 134 11.63 4.49 -10.13
N ILE A 135 12.33 5.54 -10.61
CA ILE A 135 11.69 6.67 -11.28
C ILE A 135 11.07 6.21 -12.61
N GLU A 136 11.75 5.38 -13.39
CA GLU A 136 11.28 4.88 -14.68
C GLU A 136 10.03 4.02 -14.52
N VAL A 137 10.03 3.06 -13.60
CA VAL A 137 8.86 2.23 -13.24
C VAL A 137 7.69 3.12 -12.79
N GLN A 138 7.93 4.06 -11.85
CA GLN A 138 6.89 4.96 -11.37
C GLN A 138 6.29 5.82 -12.49
N ASN A 139 7.12 6.35 -13.36
CA ASN A 139 6.69 7.18 -14.48
C ASN A 139 5.88 6.36 -15.50
N LEU A 140 6.30 5.11 -15.76
CA LEU A 140 5.58 4.23 -16.67
C LEU A 140 4.18 3.90 -16.14
N VAL A 141 4.05 3.56 -14.84
CA VAL A 141 2.72 3.34 -14.22
C VAL A 141 1.85 4.59 -14.34
N ASN A 142 2.38 5.78 -13.99
CA ASN A 142 1.62 7.02 -14.09
C ASN A 142 1.25 7.37 -15.54
N LYS A 143 2.10 7.06 -16.51
CA LYS A 143 1.78 7.19 -17.94
C LYS A 143 0.57 6.32 -18.29
N LYS A 144 0.53 5.06 -17.84
CA LYS A 144 -0.61 4.14 -18.09
C LYS A 144 -1.89 4.58 -17.37
N ILE A 145 -1.78 5.26 -16.25
CA ILE A 145 -2.90 5.92 -15.58
C ILE A 145 -3.46 7.04 -16.47
N LEU A 146 -2.60 7.91 -16.97
CA LEU A 146 -2.98 9.06 -17.81
C LEU A 146 -3.51 8.67 -19.19
N GLU A 147 -3.14 7.49 -19.70
CA GLU A 147 -3.69 6.91 -20.93
C GLU A 147 -5.18 6.53 -20.78
N ALA A 148 -5.73 6.51 -19.55
CA ALA A 148 -7.14 6.21 -19.26
C ALA A 148 -7.62 4.89 -19.87
N ILE A 149 -6.83 3.83 -19.71
CA ILE A 149 -7.06 2.52 -20.31
C ILE A 149 -8.29 1.86 -19.65
N PRO A 150 -9.27 1.36 -20.40
CA PRO A 150 -10.36 0.56 -19.86
C PRO A 150 -9.82 -0.71 -19.17
N VAL A 151 -10.29 -0.97 -17.95
CA VAL A 151 -9.98 -2.21 -17.23
C VAL A 151 -11.16 -3.15 -17.39
N THR A 152 -10.92 -4.28 -18.03
CA THR A 152 -11.94 -5.29 -18.31
C THR A 152 -11.72 -6.54 -17.48
N THR A 153 -12.82 -7.21 -17.16
CA THR A 153 -12.81 -8.49 -16.44
C THR A 153 -13.62 -9.49 -17.24
N GLN A 154 -13.03 -10.66 -17.49
CA GLN A 154 -13.68 -11.74 -18.25
C GLN A 154 -13.41 -13.08 -17.59
N GLU A 155 -14.41 -13.96 -17.57
CA GLU A 155 -14.24 -15.37 -17.23
C GLU A 155 -14.10 -16.17 -18.51
N MET A 156 -13.08 -17.02 -18.57
CA MET A 156 -12.78 -17.82 -19.75
C MET A 156 -12.05 -19.11 -19.38
N PRO A 157 -12.04 -20.11 -20.27
CA PRO A 157 -11.21 -21.30 -20.11
C PRO A 157 -9.73 -20.94 -19.94
N ILE A 158 -9.05 -21.62 -19.02
CA ILE A 158 -7.63 -21.34 -18.70
C ILE A 158 -6.71 -21.40 -19.92
N GLU A 159 -7.01 -22.28 -20.87
CA GLU A 159 -6.20 -22.42 -22.11
C GLU A 159 -6.39 -21.24 -23.08
N GLU A 160 -7.54 -20.57 -23.06
CA GLU A 160 -7.75 -19.33 -23.80
C GLU A 160 -7.04 -18.16 -23.12
N ALA A 161 -7.13 -18.07 -21.81
CA ALA A 161 -6.44 -17.05 -21.03
C ALA A 161 -4.91 -17.11 -21.19
N LYS A 162 -4.33 -18.31 -21.25
CA LYS A 162 -2.90 -18.50 -21.54
C LYS A 162 -2.51 -18.01 -22.94
N LYS A 163 -3.37 -18.21 -23.95
CA LYS A 163 -3.13 -17.71 -25.32
C LYS A 163 -3.13 -16.18 -25.39
N LEU A 164 -3.87 -15.51 -24.50
CA LEU A 164 -3.83 -14.04 -24.36
C LEU A 164 -2.57 -13.55 -23.64
N GLY A 165 -1.68 -14.44 -23.21
CA GLY A 165 -0.48 -14.08 -22.46
C GLY A 165 -0.77 -13.70 -21.00
N ALA A 166 -1.94 -14.07 -20.46
CA ALA A 166 -2.33 -13.74 -19.10
C ALA A 166 -1.36 -14.36 -18.09
N MET A 167 -0.86 -13.53 -17.18
CA MET A 167 0.07 -13.94 -16.13
C MET A 167 -0.69 -14.61 -14.99
N ALA A 168 -0.22 -15.78 -14.58
CA ALA A 168 -0.71 -16.51 -13.42
C ALA A 168 0.20 -16.27 -12.22
N LEU A 169 -0.35 -16.23 -11.02
CA LEU A 169 0.42 -16.16 -9.79
C LEU A 169 1.22 -17.46 -9.59
N PHE A 170 2.47 -17.34 -9.19
CA PHE A 170 3.33 -18.50 -8.96
C PHE A 170 2.82 -19.35 -7.80
N GLY A 171 2.63 -20.66 -8.02
CA GLY A 171 2.23 -21.61 -6.98
C GLY A 171 0.73 -21.72 -6.71
N GLU A 172 -0.12 -20.93 -7.35
CA GLU A 172 -1.58 -21.08 -7.23
C GLU A 172 -2.11 -22.16 -8.20
N LYS A 173 -3.13 -22.88 -7.71
CA LYS A 173 -3.86 -23.86 -8.53
C LYS A 173 -5.15 -23.21 -9.02
N TYR A 174 -5.30 -23.18 -10.32
CA TYR A 174 -6.48 -22.63 -10.99
C TYR A 174 -7.40 -23.76 -11.47
N GLY A 175 -8.70 -23.49 -11.47
CA GLY A 175 -9.69 -24.38 -12.09
C GLY A 175 -9.67 -24.28 -13.64
N ASP A 176 -10.59 -24.99 -14.28
CA ASP A 176 -10.74 -25.00 -15.73
C ASP A 176 -11.17 -23.63 -16.30
N VAL A 177 -11.87 -22.82 -15.49
CA VAL A 177 -12.31 -21.46 -15.80
C VAL A 177 -11.60 -20.49 -14.87
N VAL A 178 -11.04 -19.44 -15.43
CA VAL A 178 -10.29 -18.40 -14.71
C VAL A 178 -10.86 -17.02 -15.00
N ARG A 179 -10.76 -16.13 -14.01
CA ARG A 179 -11.10 -14.72 -14.16
C ARG A 179 -9.85 -13.96 -14.56
N VAL A 180 -9.89 -13.32 -15.74
CA VAL A 180 -8.82 -12.51 -16.31
C VAL A 180 -9.16 -11.04 -16.17
N VAL A 181 -8.23 -10.26 -15.65
CA VAL A 181 -8.31 -8.80 -15.55
C VAL A 181 -7.28 -8.22 -16.51
N SER A 182 -7.74 -7.32 -17.39
CA SER A 182 -6.89 -6.70 -18.41
C SER A 182 -6.99 -5.18 -18.36
N ALA A 183 -5.84 -4.50 -18.37
CA ALA A 183 -5.71 -3.08 -18.63
C ALA A 183 -5.09 -2.88 -20.03
N GLY A 184 -5.93 -2.96 -21.05
CA GLY A 184 -5.48 -3.08 -22.44
C GLY A 184 -4.54 -4.29 -22.62
N ASP A 185 -3.52 -4.11 -23.46
CA ASP A 185 -2.47 -5.10 -23.68
C ASP A 185 -1.29 -4.93 -22.70
N PHE A 186 -1.32 -3.90 -21.86
CA PHE A 186 -0.21 -3.59 -20.94
C PHE A 186 -0.16 -4.54 -19.74
N SER A 187 -1.31 -4.88 -19.17
CA SER A 187 -1.40 -5.85 -18.07
C SER A 187 -2.57 -6.78 -18.31
N VAL A 188 -2.30 -8.09 -18.33
CA VAL A 188 -3.30 -9.17 -18.47
C VAL A 188 -2.97 -10.24 -17.43
N GLU A 189 -3.82 -10.42 -16.42
CA GLU A 189 -3.50 -11.25 -15.26
C GLU A 189 -4.71 -12.09 -14.79
N PHE A 190 -4.42 -13.28 -14.26
CA PHE A 190 -5.42 -14.06 -13.52
C PHE A 190 -5.64 -13.42 -12.17
N CYS A 191 -6.83 -12.87 -11.93
CA CYS A 191 -7.11 -12.19 -10.69
C CYS A 191 -8.58 -12.28 -10.27
N GLY A 192 -8.80 -12.74 -9.02
CA GLY A 192 -10.13 -12.79 -8.39
C GLY A 192 -10.50 -11.51 -7.63
N GLY A 193 -9.59 -10.54 -7.52
CA GLY A 193 -9.78 -9.33 -6.72
C GLY A 193 -10.67 -8.27 -7.36
N THR A 194 -10.83 -7.15 -6.67
CA THR A 194 -11.65 -6.01 -7.13
C THR A 194 -10.77 -4.97 -7.82
N HIS A 195 -11.24 -4.40 -8.93
CA HIS A 195 -10.50 -3.48 -9.76
C HIS A 195 -11.33 -2.25 -10.17
N VAL A 196 -10.64 -1.16 -10.50
CA VAL A 196 -11.28 0.01 -11.12
C VAL A 196 -11.75 -0.33 -12.54
N LYS A 197 -12.68 0.47 -13.08
CA LYS A 197 -13.15 0.29 -14.46
C LYS A 197 -12.27 0.96 -15.51
N ASN A 198 -11.38 1.86 -15.08
CA ASN A 198 -10.49 2.61 -15.95
C ASN A 198 -9.24 3.01 -15.16
N THR A 199 -8.06 2.96 -15.78
CA THR A 199 -6.80 3.29 -15.09
C THR A 199 -6.76 4.73 -14.60
N ALA A 200 -7.45 5.68 -15.23
CA ALA A 200 -7.55 7.07 -14.77
C ALA A 200 -8.15 7.18 -13.34
N ASN A 201 -8.98 6.21 -12.93
CA ASN A 201 -9.56 6.18 -11.59
C ASN A 201 -8.53 5.95 -10.46
N LEU A 202 -7.30 5.54 -10.78
CA LEU A 202 -6.21 5.43 -9.80
C LEU A 202 -5.75 6.82 -9.31
N GLY A 203 -5.92 7.87 -10.12
CA GLY A 203 -5.41 9.20 -9.85
C GLY A 203 -3.89 9.25 -10.04
N LEU A 204 -3.13 9.29 -8.94
CA LEU A 204 -1.67 9.25 -8.95
C LEU A 204 -1.16 7.93 -8.36
N PHE A 205 0.03 7.53 -8.80
CA PHE A 205 0.78 6.41 -8.25
C PHE A 205 2.15 6.88 -7.74
N ARG A 206 2.53 6.41 -6.54
CA ARG A 206 3.84 6.74 -5.94
C ARG A 206 4.44 5.52 -5.26
N ILE A 207 5.67 5.18 -5.60
CA ILE A 207 6.49 4.24 -4.82
C ILE A 207 6.91 4.97 -3.54
N ARG A 208 6.54 4.40 -2.38
CA ARG A 208 6.89 4.91 -1.05
C ARG A 208 8.24 4.37 -0.60
N GLN A 209 8.45 3.07 -0.80
CA GLN A 209 9.64 2.36 -0.34
C GLN A 209 9.94 1.17 -1.25
N GLU A 210 11.22 0.85 -1.39
CA GLU A 210 11.73 -0.38 -1.99
C GLU A 210 12.76 -1.00 -1.04
N GLY A 211 12.78 -2.35 -0.93
CA GLY A 211 13.72 -3.03 -0.06
C GLY A 211 13.78 -4.54 -0.29
N SER A 212 14.75 -5.21 0.37
CA SER A 212 14.88 -6.66 0.34
C SER A 212 13.96 -7.31 1.39
N VAL A 213 13.37 -8.46 1.05
CA VAL A 213 12.57 -9.29 1.96
C VAL A 213 13.27 -10.61 2.23
N ALA A 214 13.85 -11.20 1.19
CA ALA A 214 14.58 -12.46 1.23
C ALA A 214 15.61 -12.49 0.11
N ALA A 215 16.47 -13.50 0.09
CA ALA A 215 17.41 -13.69 -1.01
C ALA A 215 16.66 -13.81 -2.34
N GLY A 216 16.97 -12.94 -3.29
CA GLY A 216 16.33 -12.89 -4.61
C GLY A 216 14.89 -12.38 -4.62
N VAL A 217 14.39 -11.80 -3.51
CA VAL A 217 13.04 -11.22 -3.43
C VAL A 217 13.11 -9.77 -2.96
N ARG A 218 12.57 -8.89 -3.76
CA ARG A 218 12.44 -7.45 -3.48
C ARG A 218 10.98 -7.11 -3.16
N ARG A 219 10.78 -6.03 -2.41
CA ARG A 219 9.47 -5.50 -2.02
C ARG A 219 9.35 -4.05 -2.41
N ILE A 220 8.25 -3.70 -3.05
CA ILE A 220 7.81 -2.32 -3.23
C ILE A 220 6.56 -2.09 -2.39
N GLU A 221 6.54 -0.98 -1.65
CA GLU A 221 5.34 -0.41 -1.07
C GLU A 221 4.95 0.83 -1.85
N ALA A 222 3.67 0.93 -2.22
CA ALA A 222 3.21 2.03 -3.06
C ALA A 222 1.81 2.51 -2.68
N LEU A 223 1.50 3.71 -3.13
CA LEU A 223 0.29 4.46 -2.83
C LEU A 223 -0.42 4.87 -4.11
N THR A 224 -1.74 5.04 -4.03
CA THR A 224 -2.56 5.60 -5.10
C THR A 224 -3.45 6.74 -4.61
N GLY A 225 -4.01 7.51 -5.52
CA GLY A 225 -5.05 8.51 -5.26
C GLY A 225 -4.70 9.49 -4.14
N MET A 226 -5.63 9.62 -3.19
CA MET A 226 -5.47 10.53 -2.04
C MET A 226 -4.32 10.15 -1.11
N GLY A 227 -3.92 8.86 -1.06
CA GLY A 227 -2.75 8.40 -0.31
C GLY A 227 -1.46 9.06 -0.79
N VAL A 228 -1.31 9.24 -2.11
CA VAL A 228 -0.16 9.96 -2.71
C VAL A 228 -0.15 11.42 -2.28
N LEU A 229 -1.31 12.10 -2.32
CA LEU A 229 -1.41 13.50 -1.93
C LEU A 229 -1.09 13.70 -0.44
N LYS A 230 -1.61 12.84 0.44
CA LYS A 230 -1.29 12.84 1.88
C LYS A 230 0.22 12.66 2.11
N TYR A 231 0.84 11.73 1.39
CA TYR A 231 2.28 11.47 1.49
C TYR A 231 3.12 12.69 1.05
N ILE A 232 2.78 13.31 -0.09
CA ILE A 232 3.49 14.51 -0.60
C ILE A 232 3.32 15.67 0.36
N ASN A 233 2.12 15.91 0.88
CA ASN A 233 1.85 16.98 1.85
C ASN A 233 2.65 16.76 3.15
N GLY A 234 2.73 15.51 3.63
CA GLY A 234 3.55 15.18 4.79
C GLY A 234 5.03 15.47 4.58
N MET A 235 5.59 15.07 3.43
CA MET A 235 6.99 15.39 3.08
C MET A 235 7.22 16.90 2.95
N SER A 236 6.25 17.62 2.37
CA SER A 236 6.32 19.10 2.27
C SER A 236 6.31 19.76 3.64
N ALA A 237 5.48 19.27 4.58
CA ALA A 237 5.45 19.78 5.96
C ALA A 237 6.81 19.61 6.64
N VAL A 238 7.44 18.42 6.54
CA VAL A 238 8.78 18.18 7.09
C VAL A 238 9.81 19.18 6.52
N ILE A 239 9.78 19.44 5.21
CA ILE A 239 10.68 20.43 4.59
C ILE A 239 10.43 21.82 5.15
N MET A 240 9.16 22.22 5.32
CA MET A 240 8.81 23.53 5.89
C MET A 240 9.26 23.67 7.35
N ASP A 241 9.15 22.60 8.14
CA ASP A 241 9.65 22.57 9.52
C ASP A 241 11.17 22.77 9.56
N VAL A 242 11.93 22.08 8.69
CA VAL A 242 13.37 22.28 8.56
C VAL A 242 13.69 23.73 8.13
N CYS A 243 12.95 24.29 7.18
CA CYS A 243 13.06 25.70 6.79
C CYS A 243 12.89 26.63 8.00
N SER A 244 11.87 26.40 8.81
CA SER A 244 11.57 27.17 10.00
C SER A 244 12.70 27.10 11.02
N LEU A 245 13.22 25.92 11.34
CA LEU A 245 14.32 25.70 12.26
C LEU A 245 15.60 26.40 11.81
N LEU A 246 15.90 26.37 10.54
CA LEU A 246 17.09 26.99 9.95
C LEU A 246 16.87 28.47 9.53
N LYS A 247 15.67 29.02 9.76
CA LYS A 247 15.26 30.37 9.33
C LYS A 247 15.46 30.62 7.83
N ILE A 248 15.14 29.64 7.00
CA ILE A 248 15.27 29.67 5.56
C ILE A 248 13.90 30.01 4.96
N ALA A 249 13.80 31.10 4.19
CA ALA A 249 12.54 31.52 3.55
C ALA A 249 12.20 30.69 2.30
N ASN A 250 13.22 30.20 1.57
CA ASN A 250 13.02 29.44 0.33
C ASN A 250 13.35 27.96 0.53
N PRO A 251 12.36 27.04 0.43
CA PRO A 251 12.59 25.59 0.60
C PRO A 251 13.66 24.99 -0.32
N LYS A 252 13.89 25.58 -1.50
CA LYS A 252 14.97 25.14 -2.41
C LYS A 252 16.38 25.36 -1.85
N ALA A 253 16.53 26.25 -0.87
CA ALA A 253 17.81 26.52 -0.20
C ALA A 253 18.06 25.66 1.04
N VAL A 254 17.20 24.68 1.35
CA VAL A 254 17.34 23.83 2.57
C VAL A 254 18.67 23.11 2.60
N VAL A 255 19.11 22.52 1.49
CA VAL A 255 20.39 21.78 1.44
C VAL A 255 21.55 22.72 1.76
N GLU A 256 21.59 23.89 1.16
CA GLU A 256 22.62 24.92 1.42
C GLU A 256 22.58 25.39 2.89
N GLY A 257 21.38 25.56 3.45
CA GLY A 257 21.20 25.94 4.85
C GLY A 257 21.74 24.88 5.82
N VAL A 258 21.47 23.61 5.56
CA VAL A 258 22.01 22.49 6.36
C VAL A 258 23.55 22.47 6.26
N GLN A 259 24.11 22.63 5.06
CA GLN A 259 25.57 22.67 4.86
C GLN A 259 26.24 23.83 5.63
N LYS A 260 25.61 25.02 5.62
CA LYS A 260 26.09 26.16 6.41
C LYS A 260 26.05 25.90 7.90
N ALA A 261 24.97 25.31 8.40
CA ALA A 261 24.86 24.93 9.82
C ALA A 261 25.94 23.90 10.23
N GLU A 262 26.14 22.89 9.40
CA GLU A 262 27.21 21.89 9.63
C GLU A 262 28.61 22.51 9.65
N GLN A 263 28.89 23.45 8.73
CA GLN A 263 30.15 24.17 8.68
C GLN A 263 30.37 25.02 9.94
N LEU A 264 29.34 25.76 10.36
CA LEU A 264 29.39 26.57 11.59
C LEU A 264 29.66 25.70 12.83
N ILE A 265 29.02 24.53 12.94
CA ILE A 265 29.26 23.59 14.05
C ILE A 265 30.74 23.15 14.05
N LYS A 266 31.30 22.82 12.90
CA LYS A 266 32.75 22.43 12.79
C LYS A 266 33.67 23.56 13.20
N GLU A 267 33.39 24.80 12.81
CA GLU A 267 34.18 25.99 13.19
C GLU A 267 34.09 26.25 14.69
N GLN A 268 32.90 26.24 15.26
CA GLN A 268 32.71 26.40 16.70
C GLN A 268 33.41 25.31 17.51
N GLN A 269 33.38 24.06 17.06
CA GLN A 269 34.07 22.97 17.72
C GLN A 269 35.60 23.17 17.74
N ARG A 270 36.17 23.70 16.64
CA ARG A 270 37.60 24.05 16.56
C ARG A 270 37.96 25.19 17.54
N GLU A 271 37.12 26.22 17.58
CA GLU A 271 37.29 27.37 18.49
C GLU A 271 37.23 26.92 19.96
N ILE A 272 36.27 26.08 20.32
CA ILE A 272 36.11 25.50 21.66
C ILE A 272 37.38 24.71 22.04
N ASN A 273 37.92 23.89 21.16
CA ASN A 273 39.13 23.11 21.42
C ASN A 273 40.36 24.03 21.60
N GLU A 274 40.47 25.09 20.81
CA GLU A 274 41.55 26.08 20.94
C GLU A 274 41.47 26.86 22.26
N LEU A 275 40.23 27.31 22.62
CA LEU A 275 40.01 28.00 23.91
C LEU A 275 40.29 27.09 25.10
N ASN A 276 39.88 25.82 25.05
CA ASN A 276 40.21 24.84 26.09
C ASN A 276 41.69 24.61 26.24
N SER A 277 42.43 24.57 25.12
CA SER A 277 43.89 24.45 25.14
C SER A 277 44.57 25.69 25.77
N LYS A 278 44.13 26.90 25.41
CA LYS A 278 44.59 28.13 26.00
C LYS A 278 44.31 28.20 27.50
N LEU A 279 43.09 27.77 27.91
CA LEU A 279 42.68 27.71 29.32
C LEU A 279 43.59 26.76 30.13
N ALA A 280 43.85 25.54 29.58
CA ALA A 280 44.72 24.57 30.23
C ALA A 280 46.17 25.13 30.45
N VAL A 281 46.73 25.80 29.42
CA VAL A 281 48.03 26.46 29.54
C VAL A 281 48.03 27.56 30.60
N ALA A 282 47.00 28.40 30.65
CA ALA A 282 46.88 29.45 31.65
C ALA A 282 46.75 28.91 33.09
N GLN A 283 46.01 27.83 33.30
CA GLN A 283 45.85 27.14 34.58
C GLN A 283 47.20 26.55 35.07
N ILE A 284 47.94 25.91 34.15
CA ILE A 284 49.30 25.39 34.46
C ILE A 284 50.22 26.54 34.85
N GLY A 285 50.21 27.67 34.10
CA GLY A 285 51.01 28.84 34.42
C GLY A 285 50.72 29.44 35.82
N GLN A 286 49.46 29.46 36.23
CA GLN A 286 49.06 29.92 37.60
C GLN A 286 49.56 28.98 38.69
N LEU A 287 49.54 27.67 38.46
CA LEU A 287 50.07 26.68 39.44
C LEU A 287 51.55 26.82 39.67
N PHE A 288 52.32 27.17 38.65
CA PHE A 288 53.80 27.40 38.79
C PHE A 288 54.19 28.82 39.27
N ALA A 289 53.32 29.81 39.19
CA ALA A 289 53.52 31.15 39.66
C ALA A 289 53.18 31.35 41.18
N GLY A 290 52.54 30.38 41.78
CA GLY A 290 52.12 30.37 43.18
C GLY A 290 53.07 29.57 44.15
N THR A 291 54.16 29.04 43.56
CA THR A 291 55.24 28.40 44.31
C THR A 291 56.50 29.29 44.33
#